data_874c1962e9011a9027e66474f2c17197
#
_entry.id   874c1962e9011a9027e66474f2c17197
#
_cell.length_a   1.000
_cell.length_b   1.000
_cell.length_c   1.000
_cell.angle_alpha   90.00
_cell.angle_beta   90.00
_cell.angle_gamma   90.00
#
_symmetry.space_group_name_H-M   'P 1'
#
loop_
_entity.id
_entity.type
_entity.pdbx_description
1 polymer ?
#
loop_
_entity_poly.entity_id
_entity_poly.type
_entity_poly.pdbx_seq_one_letter_code
_entity_poly.pdbx_strand_id
1 'polypeptide(L)'
;MRGRFCLRLSDGVAVLFLLLVTYQTRAQSTDAGANFVRDVQPIFNARCAACHTGNEAQAGLRLHTRAEMLKGGVSGPAIVAGSSANSLLVARITGEKPPLMPLAGKPLSTAEIGIIRRWIDAGAPGPGATGEPSWTPVLSPRRPDIPEHAEFRNPIDRFVAAYFQKAGVAFPAAISGEVFLRRVYLDLWGLPPTPQQRLEFLNDSSLDSRERLIEKLLAAAEPYSGHWISFWNDLLHNDEGVSYIGDRKSITPWLVDALQKNLPYDRFVRALLNPTGDGDPEGFLLGVNWRGDVNASQTAVMQAAQNSAQVFLAVNLKCNSCHDSFISKWKLADAYGLASFYSEKPLELVRCDVPTGKTAVARFLYPELGGVATDAPLKEKREVAARLFTSPENGRFTRTFVNRIWKQLFGRGLVLAGIQLRGTRLRCPLPASDHP
;
A
#
# COMPACT_ATOMS: atom_id res chain seq x y z
N MET A 1 -10.73 65.86 -48.70
CA MET A 1 -12.10 66.29 -48.56
C MET A 1 -12.68 65.56 -47.35
N ARG A 2 -12.65 66.14 -46.23
CA ARG A 2 -13.65 66.93 -45.46
C ARG A 2 -15.04 66.25 -45.44
N GLY A 3 -15.45 65.85 -44.25
CA GLY A 3 -16.81 65.51 -43.90
C GLY A 3 -16.93 65.13 -42.41
N ARG A 4 -16.85 66.15 -41.52
CA ARG A 4 -17.27 66.06 -40.14
C ARG A 4 -18.78 66.02 -40.08
N PHE A 5 -19.35 65.13 -39.27
CA PHE A 5 -20.71 65.30 -38.73
C PHE A 5 -20.72 65.20 -37.20
N CYS A 6 -20.95 66.34 -36.58
CA CYS A 6 -21.37 66.46 -35.20
C CYS A 6 -22.86 66.12 -35.10
N LEU A 7 -23.30 65.38 -34.11
CA LEU A 7 -24.67 65.40 -33.64
C LEU A 7 -24.70 65.53 -32.13
N ARG A 8 -25.59 66.43 -31.73
CA ARG A 8 -25.75 67.06 -30.40
C ARG A 8 -26.30 66.10 -29.37
N LEU A 9 -25.89 66.39 -28.09
CA LEU A 9 -26.57 65.95 -26.87
C LEU A 9 -28.03 66.44 -26.86
N SER A 10 -28.93 65.58 -26.39
CA SER A 10 -30.16 65.99 -25.72
C SER A 10 -30.40 65.08 -24.52
N ASP A 11 -30.71 65.75 -23.45
CA ASP A 11 -30.88 65.30 -22.08
C ASP A 11 -31.88 64.14 -21.92
N GLY A 12 -31.50 63.12 -21.22
CA GLY A 12 -32.36 62.08 -20.67
C GLY A 12 -31.69 61.45 -19.47
N VAL A 13 -31.95 62.00 -18.29
CA VAL A 13 -31.55 61.38 -17.03
C VAL A 13 -32.16 60.01 -16.92
N ALA A 14 -31.44 58.99 -17.24
CA ALA A 14 -31.76 57.61 -16.88
C ALA A 14 -30.81 57.21 -15.77
N VAL A 15 -31.31 57.19 -14.56
CA VAL A 15 -30.69 56.61 -13.38
C VAL A 15 -30.47 55.12 -13.64
N LEU A 16 -29.33 54.79 -14.17
CA LEU A 16 -28.88 53.40 -14.32
C LEU A 16 -28.39 52.96 -12.94
N PHE A 17 -29.25 52.30 -12.18
CA PHE A 17 -28.87 51.50 -11.04
C PHE A 17 -27.93 50.42 -11.54
N LEU A 18 -26.64 50.69 -11.50
CA LEU A 18 -25.60 49.67 -11.57
C LEU A 18 -25.73 48.80 -10.33
N LEU A 19 -26.59 47.79 -10.43
CA LEU A 19 -26.50 46.59 -9.59
C LEU A 19 -25.14 45.97 -9.86
N LEU A 20 -24.12 46.41 -9.13
CA LEU A 20 -22.92 45.68 -8.87
C LEU A 20 -23.34 44.42 -8.10
N VAL A 21 -23.81 43.40 -8.86
CA VAL A 21 -23.81 42.04 -8.39
C VAL A 21 -22.34 41.67 -8.29
N THR A 22 -21.75 41.96 -7.15
CA THR A 22 -20.52 41.32 -6.73
C THR A 22 -20.86 39.84 -6.67
N TYR A 23 -20.59 39.12 -7.78
CA TYR A 23 -20.39 37.69 -7.73
C TYR A 23 -19.19 37.47 -6.77
N GLN A 24 -19.50 37.42 -5.50
CA GLN A 24 -18.65 36.70 -4.58
C GLN A 24 -18.69 35.25 -5.08
N THR A 25 -17.77 34.91 -5.93
CA THR A 25 -17.32 33.54 -6.08
C THR A 25 -16.86 33.11 -4.70
N ARG A 26 -17.82 32.72 -3.87
CA ARG A 26 -17.55 31.84 -2.76
C ARG A 26 -16.93 30.62 -3.42
N ALA A 27 -15.61 30.57 -3.45
CA ALA A 27 -14.90 29.32 -3.57
C ALA A 27 -15.53 28.44 -2.48
N GLN A 28 -16.50 27.63 -2.85
CA GLN A 28 -16.86 26.46 -2.08
C GLN A 28 -15.61 25.62 -2.12
N SER A 29 -14.70 25.87 -1.17
CA SER A 29 -13.85 24.82 -0.67
C SER A 29 -14.85 23.70 -0.35
N THR A 30 -14.96 22.71 -1.20
CA THR A 30 -15.53 21.43 -0.84
C THR A 30 -14.60 20.96 0.29
N ASP A 31 -14.97 21.32 1.50
CA ASP A 31 -14.36 20.86 2.72
C ASP A 31 -14.62 19.35 2.75
N ALA A 32 -13.74 18.63 2.08
CA ALA A 32 -13.72 17.18 2.14
C ALA A 32 -13.35 16.89 3.59
N GLY A 33 -14.38 16.64 4.40
CA GLY A 33 -14.29 16.49 5.84
C GLY A 33 -13.10 15.62 6.23
N ALA A 34 -12.45 15.94 7.32
CA ALA A 34 -11.24 15.26 7.78
C ALA A 34 -11.46 13.74 7.79
N ASN A 35 -10.59 13.01 7.07
CA ASN A 35 -10.66 11.57 6.94
C ASN A 35 -9.93 10.91 8.11
N PHE A 36 -10.58 9.96 8.78
CA PHE A 36 -10.01 9.30 9.95
C PHE A 36 -8.63 8.68 9.66
N VAL A 37 -8.52 7.89 8.61
CA VAL A 37 -7.29 7.13 8.31
C VAL A 37 -6.16 8.03 7.82
N ARG A 38 -6.51 9.04 7.01
CA ARG A 38 -5.51 9.93 6.40
C ARG A 38 -5.05 11.02 7.35
N ASP A 39 -5.97 11.60 8.11
CA ASP A 39 -5.73 12.86 8.81
C ASP A 39 -5.71 12.69 10.33
N VAL A 40 -6.57 11.85 10.91
CA VAL A 40 -6.74 11.71 12.38
C VAL A 40 -5.89 10.56 12.94
N GLN A 41 -5.92 9.41 12.30
CA GLN A 41 -5.19 8.21 12.78
C GLN A 41 -3.68 8.43 12.91
N PRO A 42 -2.98 9.15 12.00
CA PRO A 42 -1.57 9.47 12.18
C PRO A 42 -1.32 10.30 13.45
N ILE A 43 -2.20 11.25 13.79
CA ILE A 43 -2.11 12.04 15.01
C ILE A 43 -2.26 11.11 16.23
N PHE A 44 -3.28 10.27 16.23
CA PHE A 44 -3.51 9.33 17.34
C PHE A 44 -2.35 8.34 17.51
N ASN A 45 -1.81 7.81 16.42
CA ASN A 45 -0.66 6.91 16.47
C ASN A 45 0.58 7.58 17.07
N ALA A 46 0.84 8.83 16.71
CA ALA A 46 2.02 9.56 17.16
C ALA A 46 1.88 10.12 18.59
N ARG A 47 0.67 10.44 19.04
CA ARG A 47 0.43 11.21 20.26
C ARG A 47 -0.29 10.46 21.37
N CYS A 48 -1.08 9.44 21.04
CA CYS A 48 -2.04 8.83 21.96
C CYS A 48 -1.85 7.32 22.11
N ALA A 49 -1.36 6.65 21.07
CA ALA A 49 -1.36 5.19 20.98
C ALA A 49 -0.52 4.52 22.08
N ALA A 50 0.58 5.14 22.52
CA ALA A 50 1.44 4.58 23.56
C ALA A 50 0.68 4.25 24.86
N CYS A 51 -0.40 5.00 25.17
CA CYS A 51 -1.17 4.83 26.39
C CYS A 51 -2.61 4.39 26.16
N HIS A 52 -3.16 4.63 24.94
CA HIS A 52 -4.59 4.43 24.66
C HIS A 52 -4.85 3.40 23.56
N THR A 53 -4.04 2.32 23.55
CA THR A 53 -4.25 1.13 22.69
C THR A 53 -4.08 -0.15 23.49
N GLY A 54 -4.57 -1.25 22.93
CA GLY A 54 -4.44 -2.58 23.54
C GLY A 54 -5.40 -2.88 24.69
N ASN A 55 -5.19 -4.02 25.31
CA ASN A 55 -6.08 -4.51 26.40
C ASN A 55 -5.82 -3.78 27.73
N GLU A 56 -4.63 -3.21 27.90
CA GLU A 56 -4.21 -2.48 29.11
C GLU A 56 -4.23 -0.94 28.88
N ALA A 57 -5.11 -0.49 28.00
CA ALA A 57 -5.22 0.93 27.72
C ALA A 57 -5.52 1.74 28.99
N GLN A 58 -4.76 2.82 29.19
CA GLN A 58 -4.90 3.69 30.36
C GLN A 58 -6.34 4.18 30.54
N ALA A 59 -6.88 4.07 31.76
CA ALA A 59 -8.27 4.34 32.09
C ALA A 59 -9.31 3.59 31.22
N GLY A 60 -8.93 2.43 30.66
CA GLY A 60 -9.78 1.66 29.78
C GLY A 60 -10.14 2.31 28.45
N LEU A 61 -9.55 3.49 28.14
CA LEU A 61 -9.84 4.24 26.92
C LEU A 61 -9.00 3.77 25.76
N ARG A 62 -9.66 3.32 24.70
CA ARG A 62 -9.01 2.93 23.45
C ARG A 62 -9.38 3.91 22.33
N LEU A 63 -8.38 4.40 21.60
CA LEU A 63 -8.54 5.42 20.56
C LEU A 63 -8.28 4.88 19.14
N HIS A 64 -8.24 3.56 18.94
CA HIS A 64 -7.91 2.99 17.64
C HIS A 64 -9.13 2.71 16.74
N THR A 65 -10.33 2.68 17.29
CA THR A 65 -11.57 2.55 16.51
C THR A 65 -12.62 3.57 16.96
N ARG A 66 -13.46 3.99 16.01
CA ARG A 66 -14.61 4.85 16.33
C ARG A 66 -15.53 4.26 17.40
N ALA A 67 -15.81 2.96 17.29
CA ALA A 67 -16.69 2.28 18.22
C ALA A 67 -16.17 2.37 19.66
N GLU A 68 -14.87 2.18 19.85
CA GLU A 68 -14.26 2.26 21.17
C GLU A 68 -14.16 3.70 21.70
N MET A 69 -13.95 4.68 20.82
CA MET A 69 -14.01 6.10 21.22
C MET A 69 -15.41 6.51 21.64
N LEU A 70 -16.45 6.02 20.98
CA LEU A 70 -17.85 6.21 21.38
C LEU A 70 -18.22 5.48 22.67
N LYS A 71 -17.67 4.31 22.89
CA LYS A 71 -17.79 3.58 24.15
C LYS A 71 -17.04 4.31 25.28
N GLY A 72 -15.85 4.82 24.98
CA GLY A 72 -14.99 5.52 25.91
C GLY A 72 -14.30 4.62 26.94
N GLY A 73 -13.82 5.25 28.00
CA GLY A 73 -13.16 4.60 29.14
C GLY A 73 -13.87 4.89 30.46
N VAL A 74 -13.11 4.84 31.55
CA VAL A 74 -13.64 5.08 32.90
C VAL A 74 -14.35 6.44 33.04
N SER A 75 -13.94 7.45 32.26
CA SER A 75 -14.55 8.80 32.27
C SER A 75 -15.72 8.96 31.30
N GLY A 76 -16.23 7.88 30.72
CA GLY A 76 -17.29 7.88 29.73
C GLY A 76 -16.80 8.00 28.28
N PRO A 77 -17.71 8.29 27.32
CA PRO A 77 -17.40 8.43 25.90
C PRO A 77 -16.31 9.47 25.65
N ALA A 78 -15.33 9.12 24.80
CA ALA A 78 -14.27 10.02 24.43
C ALA A 78 -14.72 11.06 23.40
N ILE A 79 -15.64 10.68 22.51
CA ILE A 79 -16.19 11.56 21.47
C ILE A 79 -17.72 11.51 21.46
N VAL A 80 -18.31 12.62 21.10
CA VAL A 80 -19.73 12.74 20.74
C VAL A 80 -19.78 13.03 19.25
N ALA A 81 -20.23 12.07 18.46
CA ALA A 81 -20.27 12.22 17.00
C ALA A 81 -21.12 13.41 16.59
N GLY A 82 -20.60 14.28 15.74
CA GLY A 82 -21.25 15.52 15.32
C GLY A 82 -21.06 16.69 16.27
N SER A 83 -20.32 16.53 17.40
CA SER A 83 -20.13 17.59 18.38
C SER A 83 -18.76 17.56 19.04
N SER A 84 -17.80 18.24 18.44
CA SER A 84 -16.44 18.33 19.00
C SER A 84 -16.41 19.11 20.32
N ALA A 85 -17.29 20.10 20.47
CA ALA A 85 -17.40 20.91 21.71
C ALA A 85 -17.83 20.06 22.92
N ASN A 86 -18.65 19.04 22.73
CA ASN A 86 -19.10 18.14 23.78
C ASN A 86 -18.26 16.87 23.93
N SER A 87 -17.16 16.76 23.18
CA SER A 87 -16.31 15.59 23.19
C SER A 87 -15.22 15.69 24.25
N LEU A 88 -15.18 14.73 25.17
CA LEU A 88 -14.19 14.68 26.25
C LEU A 88 -12.76 14.66 25.72
N LEU A 89 -12.52 13.99 24.61
CA LEU A 89 -11.23 13.97 23.91
C LEU A 89 -10.75 15.40 23.63
N VAL A 90 -11.62 16.24 23.06
CA VAL A 90 -11.29 17.63 22.73
C VAL A 90 -11.02 18.43 23.99
N ALA A 91 -11.86 18.34 24.99
CA ALA A 91 -11.66 19.01 26.27
C ALA A 91 -10.32 18.63 26.95
N ARG A 92 -9.87 17.38 26.77
CA ARG A 92 -8.59 16.92 27.31
C ARG A 92 -7.38 17.41 26.52
N ILE A 93 -7.44 17.42 25.19
CA ILE A 93 -6.31 17.85 24.36
C ILE A 93 -6.18 19.37 24.26
N THR A 94 -7.24 20.12 24.60
CA THR A 94 -7.21 21.59 24.71
C THR A 94 -6.87 22.08 26.12
N GLY A 95 -6.94 21.21 27.12
CA GLY A 95 -6.75 21.58 28.53
C GLY A 95 -7.99 22.17 29.22
N GLU A 96 -9.13 22.24 28.53
CA GLU A 96 -10.41 22.71 29.13
C GLU A 96 -10.84 21.81 30.29
N LYS A 97 -10.45 20.52 30.24
CA LYS A 97 -10.71 19.56 31.31
C LYS A 97 -9.43 18.85 31.70
N PRO A 98 -8.95 18.96 32.96
CA PRO A 98 -7.72 18.30 33.42
C PRO A 98 -7.91 16.77 33.54
N PRO A 99 -6.83 16.00 33.37
CA PRO A 99 -5.50 16.42 32.98
C PRO A 99 -5.39 16.73 31.47
N LEU A 100 -4.50 17.67 31.12
CA LEU A 100 -4.15 17.93 29.71
C LEU A 100 -3.54 16.67 29.08
N MET A 101 -3.99 16.30 27.90
CA MET A 101 -3.43 15.17 27.16
C MET A 101 -2.64 15.63 25.91
N PRO A 102 -1.57 14.90 25.55
CA PRO A 102 -1.00 13.75 26.25
C PRO A 102 -0.28 14.14 27.54
N LEU A 103 -0.33 13.26 28.56
CA LEU A 103 0.35 13.48 29.85
C LEU A 103 1.87 13.55 29.72
N ALA A 104 2.44 12.80 28.79
CA ALA A 104 3.85 12.81 28.48
C ALA A 104 4.06 13.31 27.05
N GLY A 105 4.94 14.30 26.89
CA GLY A 105 5.26 14.86 25.58
C GLY A 105 4.69 16.26 25.33
N LYS A 106 4.89 16.75 24.10
CA LYS A 106 4.40 18.08 23.71
C LYS A 106 2.89 18.05 23.50
N PRO A 107 2.15 19.09 23.91
CA PRO A 107 0.75 19.28 23.58
C PRO A 107 0.52 19.20 22.05
N LEU A 108 -0.70 18.85 21.64
CA LEU A 108 -1.08 18.90 20.24
C LEU A 108 -1.04 20.34 19.73
N SER A 109 -0.65 20.52 18.49
CA SER A 109 -0.71 21.80 17.79
C SER A 109 -2.17 22.19 17.50
N THR A 110 -2.42 23.49 17.30
CA THR A 110 -3.74 23.99 16.90
C THR A 110 -4.23 23.33 15.60
N ALA A 111 -3.32 23.01 14.68
CA ALA A 111 -3.65 22.34 13.44
C ALA A 111 -4.12 20.88 13.69
N GLU A 112 -3.42 20.12 14.53
CA GLU A 112 -3.80 18.75 14.91
C GLU A 112 -5.16 18.73 15.63
N ILE A 113 -5.37 19.65 16.57
CA ILE A 113 -6.66 19.82 17.26
C ILE A 113 -7.76 20.18 16.28
N GLY A 114 -7.49 21.08 15.33
CA GLY A 114 -8.44 21.48 14.30
C GLY A 114 -8.85 20.31 13.38
N ILE A 115 -7.93 19.43 13.04
CA ILE A 115 -8.23 18.22 12.26
C ILE A 115 -9.17 17.29 13.05
N ILE A 116 -8.87 17.05 14.31
CA ILE A 116 -9.70 16.20 15.19
C ILE A 116 -11.09 16.80 15.37
N ARG A 117 -11.20 18.10 15.60
CA ARG A 117 -12.51 18.79 15.73
C ARG A 117 -13.35 18.63 14.46
N ARG A 118 -12.81 19.00 13.29
CA ARG A 118 -13.53 18.85 12.01
C ARG A 118 -13.98 17.42 11.74
N TRP A 119 -13.15 16.44 12.09
CA TRP A 119 -13.52 15.03 11.95
C TRP A 119 -14.69 14.65 12.85
N ILE A 120 -14.68 15.08 14.13
CA ILE A 120 -15.77 14.81 15.09
C ILE A 120 -17.06 15.52 14.63
N ASP A 121 -16.98 16.79 14.23
CA ASP A 121 -18.12 17.59 13.79
C ASP A 121 -18.77 17.05 12.50
N ALA A 122 -17.98 16.42 11.64
CA ALA A 122 -18.47 15.66 10.49
C ALA A 122 -19.15 14.33 10.87
N GLY A 123 -19.40 14.07 12.16
CA GLY A 123 -19.98 12.82 12.65
C GLY A 123 -18.97 11.72 12.99
N ALA A 124 -17.69 12.09 13.10
CA ALA A 124 -16.58 11.16 13.31
C ALA A 124 -16.61 9.98 12.32
N PRO A 125 -16.66 10.23 11.00
CA PRO A 125 -16.72 9.15 10.02
C PRO A 125 -15.44 8.29 10.11
N GLY A 126 -15.64 6.99 10.28
CA GLY A 126 -14.55 6.03 10.35
C GLY A 126 -14.85 4.80 9.49
N PRO A 127 -13.91 3.88 9.32
CA PRO A 127 -14.19 2.63 8.66
C PRO A 127 -15.39 1.95 9.33
N GLY A 128 -16.51 1.81 8.60
CA GLY A 128 -17.76 1.25 9.09
C GLY A 128 -18.78 2.24 9.69
N ALA A 129 -18.52 3.58 9.70
CA ALA A 129 -19.45 4.56 10.28
C ALA A 129 -20.67 4.87 9.40
N THR A 130 -20.59 4.63 8.11
CA THR A 130 -21.63 5.01 7.15
C THR A 130 -22.52 3.85 6.69
N GLY A 131 -22.41 2.69 7.32
CA GLY A 131 -23.14 1.49 6.84
C GLY A 131 -22.69 1.00 5.45
N GLU A 132 -21.80 1.74 4.79
CA GLU A 132 -21.16 1.23 3.59
C GLU A 132 -20.27 0.04 3.98
N PRO A 133 -20.45 -1.13 3.37
CA PRO A 133 -19.57 -2.25 3.61
C PRO A 133 -18.14 -1.79 3.35
N SER A 134 -17.24 -1.95 4.33
CA SER A 134 -15.83 -1.67 4.12
C SER A 134 -15.41 -2.43 2.87
N TRP A 135 -15.07 -1.68 1.80
CA TRP A 135 -14.68 -2.33 0.55
C TRP A 135 -13.46 -3.21 0.80
N THR A 136 -13.71 -4.50 0.83
CA THR A 136 -12.65 -5.49 0.87
C THR A 136 -12.48 -5.98 -0.56
N PRO A 137 -11.30 -5.89 -1.16
CA PRO A 137 -11.11 -6.43 -2.50
C PRO A 137 -11.52 -7.90 -2.47
N VAL A 138 -12.39 -8.27 -3.39
CA VAL A 138 -12.73 -9.67 -3.62
C VAL A 138 -11.43 -10.42 -3.83
N LEU A 139 -11.25 -11.56 -3.16
CA LEU A 139 -10.02 -12.32 -3.28
C LEU A 139 -9.79 -12.75 -4.72
N SER A 140 -10.78 -13.37 -5.35
CA SER A 140 -10.73 -13.77 -6.78
C SER A 140 -10.54 -12.56 -7.70
N PRO A 141 -9.58 -12.62 -8.63
CA PRO A 141 -9.39 -11.59 -9.63
C PRO A 141 -10.65 -11.43 -10.50
N ARG A 142 -11.00 -10.18 -10.81
CA ARG A 142 -12.05 -9.88 -11.79
C ARG A 142 -11.42 -9.56 -13.13
N ARG A 143 -12.08 -9.93 -14.20
CA ARG A 143 -11.80 -9.44 -15.54
C ARG A 143 -12.79 -8.32 -15.84
N PRO A 144 -12.39 -7.04 -15.70
CA PRO A 144 -13.27 -5.94 -16.06
C PRO A 144 -13.43 -5.87 -17.57
N ASP A 145 -14.57 -5.36 -18.04
CA ASP A 145 -14.75 -5.01 -19.44
C ASP A 145 -13.74 -3.93 -19.82
N ILE A 146 -13.01 -4.16 -20.90
CA ILE A 146 -11.99 -3.24 -21.38
C ILE A 146 -12.73 -2.12 -22.16
N PRO A 147 -12.58 -0.84 -21.77
CA PRO A 147 -13.21 0.26 -22.48
C PRO A 147 -12.81 0.27 -23.97
N GLU A 148 -13.74 0.58 -24.86
CA GLU A 148 -13.42 0.82 -26.25
C GLU A 148 -12.73 2.18 -26.41
N HIS A 149 -11.72 2.24 -27.27
CA HIS A 149 -11.03 3.47 -27.64
C HIS A 149 -10.48 3.37 -29.06
N ALA A 150 -10.70 4.43 -29.86
CA ALA A 150 -10.33 4.43 -31.28
C ALA A 150 -8.81 4.38 -31.50
N GLU A 151 -8.05 5.06 -30.66
CA GLU A 151 -6.60 5.25 -30.84
C GLU A 151 -5.75 4.28 -30.02
N PHE A 152 -6.21 3.86 -28.84
CA PHE A 152 -5.41 3.00 -27.95
C PHE A 152 -5.75 1.53 -28.13
N ARG A 153 -4.73 0.73 -28.43
CA ARG A 153 -4.84 -0.75 -28.54
C ARG A 153 -4.55 -1.44 -27.21
N ASN A 154 -3.60 -0.91 -26.43
CA ASN A 154 -3.22 -1.48 -25.14
C ASN A 154 -4.36 -1.33 -24.11
N PRO A 155 -4.78 -2.41 -23.43
CA PRO A 155 -5.84 -2.36 -22.43
C PRO A 155 -5.60 -1.34 -21.30
N ILE A 156 -4.35 -1.20 -20.84
CA ILE A 156 -4.00 -0.25 -19.78
C ILE A 156 -4.27 1.18 -20.25
N ASP A 157 -3.84 1.52 -21.46
CA ASP A 157 -4.07 2.86 -22.04
C ASP A 157 -5.55 3.16 -22.21
N ARG A 158 -6.36 2.16 -22.58
CA ARG A 158 -7.83 2.31 -22.68
C ARG A 158 -8.46 2.63 -21.31
N PHE A 159 -8.05 1.95 -20.26
CA PHE A 159 -8.51 2.26 -18.89
C PHE A 159 -8.06 3.65 -18.45
N VAL A 160 -6.81 4.02 -18.75
CA VAL A 160 -6.27 5.34 -18.42
C VAL A 160 -7.01 6.42 -19.20
N ALA A 161 -7.24 6.25 -20.51
CA ALA A 161 -7.98 7.19 -21.33
C ALA A 161 -9.42 7.38 -20.83
N ALA A 162 -10.13 6.29 -20.52
CA ALA A 162 -11.47 6.37 -19.95
C ALA A 162 -11.50 7.11 -18.59
N TYR A 163 -10.46 6.94 -17.78
CA TYR A 163 -10.31 7.70 -16.53
C TYR A 163 -10.11 9.20 -16.78
N PHE A 164 -9.22 9.58 -17.71
CA PHE A 164 -8.98 10.98 -18.07
C PHE A 164 -10.24 11.63 -18.65
N GLN A 165 -10.92 10.93 -19.54
CA GLN A 165 -12.20 11.39 -20.11
C GLN A 165 -13.24 11.65 -19.01
N LYS A 166 -13.41 10.72 -18.08
CA LYS A 166 -14.32 10.87 -16.94
C LYS A 166 -13.92 12.02 -16.01
N ALA A 167 -12.63 12.29 -15.87
CA ALA A 167 -12.12 13.38 -15.06
C ALA A 167 -12.16 14.74 -15.75
N GLY A 168 -12.52 14.81 -17.04
CA GLY A 168 -12.51 16.04 -17.84
C GLY A 168 -11.10 16.58 -18.11
N VAL A 169 -10.09 15.70 -18.07
CA VAL A 169 -8.68 16.05 -18.28
C VAL A 169 -8.22 15.51 -19.63
N ALA A 170 -7.49 16.31 -20.39
CA ALA A 170 -6.92 15.86 -21.66
C ALA A 170 -5.87 14.76 -21.45
N PHE A 171 -5.86 13.76 -22.31
CA PHE A 171 -4.82 12.74 -22.31
C PHE A 171 -3.48 13.41 -22.68
N PRO A 172 -2.40 13.17 -21.91
CA PRO A 172 -1.12 13.85 -22.16
C PRO A 172 -0.52 13.41 -23.50
N ALA A 173 0.17 14.35 -24.15
CA ALA A 173 0.90 14.05 -25.37
C ALA A 173 2.04 13.04 -25.10
N ALA A 174 2.38 12.27 -26.11
CA ALA A 174 3.50 11.36 -26.04
C ALA A 174 4.83 12.13 -25.82
N ILE A 175 5.66 11.62 -24.92
CA ILE A 175 6.99 12.21 -24.68
C ILE A 175 7.90 12.06 -25.90
N SER A 176 8.93 12.92 -26.01
CA SER A 176 9.91 12.84 -27.10
C SER A 176 10.63 11.49 -27.12
N GLY A 177 11.17 11.11 -28.29
CA GLY A 177 11.97 9.88 -28.45
C GLY A 177 13.17 9.84 -27.51
N GLU A 178 13.84 10.95 -27.28
CA GLU A 178 14.99 11.03 -26.38
C GLU A 178 14.62 10.76 -24.92
N VAL A 179 13.55 11.39 -24.45
CA VAL A 179 13.06 11.17 -23.08
C VAL A 179 12.59 9.73 -22.91
N PHE A 180 11.87 9.18 -23.89
CA PHE A 180 11.44 7.78 -23.88
C PHE A 180 12.63 6.84 -23.82
N LEU A 181 13.61 7.02 -24.72
CA LEU A 181 14.81 6.18 -24.79
C LEU A 181 15.54 6.16 -23.45
N ARG A 182 15.82 7.33 -22.88
CA ARG A 182 16.49 7.42 -21.58
C ARG A 182 15.73 6.69 -20.48
N ARG A 183 14.41 6.88 -20.41
CA ARG A 183 13.58 6.26 -19.37
C ARG A 183 13.54 4.75 -19.50
N VAL A 184 13.30 4.21 -20.67
CA VAL A 184 13.20 2.75 -20.86
C VAL A 184 14.50 2.02 -20.56
N TYR A 185 15.66 2.62 -20.89
CA TYR A 185 16.96 2.06 -20.52
C TYR A 185 17.18 2.05 -19.01
N LEU A 186 16.85 3.15 -18.32
CA LEU A 186 16.96 3.25 -16.86
C LEU A 186 15.99 2.30 -16.16
N ASP A 187 14.77 2.16 -16.66
CA ASP A 187 13.75 1.31 -16.05
C ASP A 187 14.05 -0.18 -16.22
N LEU A 188 14.67 -0.60 -17.34
CA LEU A 188 14.92 -2.01 -17.65
C LEU A 188 16.35 -2.48 -17.34
N TRP A 189 17.36 -1.62 -17.54
CA TRP A 189 18.78 -1.96 -17.37
C TRP A 189 19.48 -1.14 -16.28
N GLY A 190 18.84 -0.12 -15.75
CA GLY A 190 19.44 0.76 -14.72
C GLY A 190 20.54 1.68 -15.22
N LEU A 191 20.85 1.65 -16.51
CA LEU A 191 21.93 2.39 -17.14
C LEU A 191 21.38 3.26 -18.29
N PRO A 192 21.96 4.44 -18.57
CA PRO A 192 21.58 5.21 -19.75
C PRO A 192 22.04 4.51 -21.05
N PRO A 193 21.37 4.79 -22.19
CA PRO A 193 21.82 4.29 -23.48
C PRO A 193 23.22 4.84 -23.85
N THR A 194 24.01 4.08 -24.58
CA THR A 194 25.26 4.54 -25.18
C THR A 194 24.97 5.57 -26.28
N PRO A 195 25.93 6.40 -26.67
CA PRO A 195 25.79 7.31 -27.80
C PRO A 195 25.36 6.63 -29.09
N GLN A 196 25.89 5.42 -29.36
CA GLN A 196 25.52 4.65 -30.55
C GLN A 196 24.07 4.17 -30.47
N GLN A 197 23.64 3.58 -29.35
CA GLN A 197 22.25 3.14 -29.13
C GLN A 197 21.27 4.30 -29.26
N ARG A 198 21.68 5.51 -28.81
CA ARG A 198 20.87 6.72 -28.96
C ARG A 198 20.71 7.10 -30.43
N LEU A 199 21.79 7.07 -31.22
CA LEU A 199 21.73 7.39 -32.66
C LEU A 199 20.90 6.36 -33.43
N GLU A 200 21.08 5.06 -33.15
CA GLU A 200 20.30 3.98 -33.76
C GLU A 200 18.78 4.19 -33.54
N PHE A 201 18.37 4.47 -32.31
CA PHE A 201 16.96 4.64 -32.00
C PHE A 201 16.38 5.95 -32.60
N LEU A 202 17.12 7.06 -32.55
CA LEU A 202 16.60 8.33 -33.05
C LEU A 202 16.54 8.39 -34.57
N ASN A 203 17.34 7.60 -35.28
CA ASN A 203 17.30 7.46 -36.72
C ASN A 203 16.24 6.46 -37.22
N ASP A 204 15.67 5.68 -36.32
CA ASP A 204 14.60 4.74 -36.65
C ASP A 204 13.24 5.45 -36.70
N SER A 205 12.76 5.73 -37.92
CA SER A 205 11.47 6.37 -38.17
C SER A 205 10.27 5.45 -38.20
N SER A 206 10.46 4.15 -37.90
CA SER A 206 9.36 3.18 -37.93
C SER A 206 8.37 3.42 -36.79
N LEU A 207 7.09 3.17 -37.05
CA LEU A 207 5.99 3.42 -36.10
C LEU A 207 6.09 2.52 -34.84
N ASP A 208 6.72 1.37 -34.94
CA ASP A 208 6.89 0.38 -33.87
C ASP A 208 8.28 0.44 -33.20
N SER A 209 9.07 1.47 -33.47
CA SER A 209 10.44 1.62 -32.93
C SER A 209 10.50 1.53 -31.40
N ARG A 210 9.51 2.08 -30.70
CA ARG A 210 9.43 2.02 -29.23
C ARG A 210 9.14 0.62 -28.72
N GLU A 211 8.23 -0.09 -29.33
CA GLU A 211 7.83 -1.45 -28.96
C GLU A 211 9.00 -2.42 -29.19
N ARG A 212 9.65 -2.35 -30.35
CA ARG A 212 10.84 -3.16 -30.64
C ARG A 212 12.00 -2.88 -29.69
N LEU A 213 12.19 -1.63 -29.30
CA LEU A 213 13.22 -1.30 -28.30
C LEU A 213 12.89 -1.95 -26.95
N ILE A 214 11.66 -1.87 -26.47
CA ILE A 214 11.26 -2.51 -25.22
C ILE A 214 11.49 -4.01 -25.29
N GLU A 215 11.08 -4.68 -26.37
CA GLU A 215 11.27 -6.11 -26.57
C GLU A 215 12.76 -6.47 -26.58
N LYS A 216 13.59 -5.71 -27.30
CA LYS A 216 15.05 -5.88 -27.32
C LYS A 216 15.66 -5.79 -25.94
N LEU A 217 15.27 -4.81 -25.14
CA LEU A 217 15.81 -4.61 -23.80
C LEU A 217 15.34 -5.70 -22.83
N LEU A 218 14.10 -6.13 -22.92
CA LEU A 218 13.55 -7.23 -22.10
C LEU A 218 14.19 -8.58 -22.46
N ALA A 219 14.56 -8.81 -23.71
CA ALA A 219 15.21 -10.05 -24.16
C ALA A 219 16.69 -10.13 -23.77
N ALA A 220 17.30 -9.02 -23.35
CA ALA A 220 18.71 -8.98 -22.97
C ALA A 220 18.90 -9.44 -21.51
N ALA A 221 19.10 -10.74 -21.34
CA ALA A 221 19.09 -11.43 -20.04
C ALA A 221 20.08 -10.87 -19.01
N GLU A 222 21.34 -10.60 -19.41
CA GLU A 222 22.38 -10.09 -18.48
C GLU A 222 22.10 -8.68 -17.96
N PRO A 223 21.89 -7.65 -18.81
CA PRO A 223 21.63 -6.31 -18.29
C PRO A 223 20.34 -6.25 -17.49
N TYR A 224 19.31 -6.99 -17.91
CA TYR A 224 18.04 -7.08 -17.18
C TYR A 224 18.23 -7.68 -15.80
N SER A 225 18.85 -8.84 -15.69
CA SER A 225 19.08 -9.50 -14.40
C SER A 225 19.99 -8.66 -13.50
N GLY A 226 21.07 -8.06 -14.07
CA GLY A 226 21.99 -7.19 -13.35
C GLY A 226 21.32 -5.95 -12.71
N HIS A 227 20.30 -5.40 -13.37
CA HIS A 227 19.51 -4.29 -12.80
C HIS A 227 18.51 -4.77 -11.73
N TRP A 228 17.75 -5.83 -12.03
CA TRP A 228 16.66 -6.25 -11.18
C TRP A 228 17.09 -7.10 -9.98
N ILE A 229 18.35 -7.57 -9.94
CA ILE A 229 18.85 -8.39 -8.84
C ILE A 229 18.78 -7.66 -7.48
N SER A 230 19.13 -6.38 -7.44
CA SER A 230 19.09 -5.58 -6.20
C SER A 230 17.67 -5.43 -5.68
N PHE A 231 16.71 -5.14 -6.57
CA PHE A 231 15.29 -5.07 -6.21
C PHE A 231 14.78 -6.36 -5.57
N TRP A 232 15.17 -7.52 -6.14
CA TRP A 232 14.73 -8.82 -5.62
C TRP A 232 15.48 -9.20 -4.35
N ASN A 233 16.78 -8.91 -4.24
CA ASN A 233 17.54 -9.13 -3.01
C ASN A 233 16.92 -8.38 -1.83
N ASP A 234 16.63 -7.10 -2.01
CA ASP A 234 15.97 -6.29 -0.98
C ASP A 234 14.59 -6.84 -0.63
N LEU A 235 13.78 -7.16 -1.64
CA LEU A 235 12.42 -7.65 -1.46
C LEU A 235 12.36 -8.99 -0.73
N LEU A 236 13.29 -9.90 -1.08
CA LEU A 236 13.36 -11.26 -0.51
C LEU A 236 14.19 -11.30 0.78
N HIS A 237 14.70 -10.15 1.23
CA HIS A 237 15.61 -10.07 2.38
C HIS A 237 16.84 -10.98 2.22
N ASN A 238 17.35 -11.10 0.99
CA ASN A 238 18.53 -11.89 0.66
C ASN A 238 19.78 -11.04 0.86
N ASP A 239 20.21 -10.93 2.12
CA ASP A 239 21.37 -10.12 2.50
C ASP A 239 22.61 -11.00 2.61
N GLU A 240 23.57 -10.77 1.73
CA GLU A 240 24.85 -11.49 1.72
C GLU A 240 25.88 -10.90 2.70
N GLY A 241 25.66 -9.69 3.19
CA GLY A 241 26.65 -8.92 3.93
C GLY A 241 26.69 -9.20 5.44
N VAL A 242 25.70 -9.89 6.00
CA VAL A 242 25.59 -10.05 7.45
C VAL A 242 25.83 -11.49 7.87
N SER A 243 27.05 -11.78 8.33
CA SER A 243 27.38 -13.04 8.96
C SER A 243 26.82 -13.09 10.39
N TYR A 244 25.57 -13.51 10.51
CA TYR A 244 24.99 -13.92 11.80
C TYR A 244 25.35 -15.39 12.09
N ILE A 245 25.25 -15.77 13.36
CA ILE A 245 25.50 -17.17 13.76
C ILE A 245 24.45 -18.06 13.08
N GLY A 246 24.85 -18.81 12.07
CA GLY A 246 24.04 -19.72 11.31
C GLY A 246 24.22 -19.51 9.80
N ASP A 247 24.24 -20.61 9.05
CA ASP A 247 24.46 -20.63 7.60
C ASP A 247 23.21 -20.15 6.87
N ARG A 248 23.04 -18.82 6.72
CA ARG A 248 22.09 -18.32 5.74
C ARG A 248 22.65 -18.60 4.36
N LYS A 249 22.03 -19.50 3.64
CA LYS A 249 22.39 -19.76 2.25
C LYS A 249 21.92 -18.59 1.38
N SER A 250 22.86 -17.94 0.68
CA SER A 250 22.51 -16.95 -0.34
C SER A 250 21.72 -17.61 -1.46
N ILE A 251 20.66 -16.94 -1.89
CA ILE A 251 19.87 -17.37 -3.06
C ILE A 251 20.24 -16.59 -4.32
N THR A 252 21.27 -15.72 -4.27
CA THR A 252 21.68 -14.88 -5.39
C THR A 252 21.98 -15.65 -6.68
N PRO A 253 22.72 -16.78 -6.66
CA PRO A 253 22.96 -17.53 -7.90
C PRO A 253 21.67 -18.02 -8.55
N TRP A 254 20.76 -18.59 -7.75
CA TRP A 254 19.45 -19.01 -8.24
C TRP A 254 18.62 -17.83 -8.77
N LEU A 255 18.66 -16.71 -8.06
CA LEU A 255 17.90 -15.52 -8.41
C LEU A 255 18.36 -14.92 -9.73
N VAL A 256 19.68 -14.85 -9.96
CA VAL A 256 20.25 -14.43 -11.26
C VAL A 256 19.77 -15.35 -12.37
N ASP A 257 19.88 -16.67 -12.19
CA ASP A 257 19.44 -17.66 -13.19
C ASP A 257 17.94 -17.55 -13.48
N ALA A 258 17.10 -17.40 -12.43
CA ALA A 258 15.66 -17.24 -12.58
C ALA A 258 15.28 -15.96 -13.35
N LEU A 259 16.00 -14.85 -13.11
CA LEU A 259 15.79 -13.58 -13.83
C LEU A 259 16.27 -13.67 -15.28
N GLN A 260 17.43 -14.28 -15.54
CA GLN A 260 17.96 -14.47 -16.89
C GLN A 260 17.07 -15.37 -17.75
N LYS A 261 16.49 -16.40 -17.16
CA LYS A 261 15.53 -17.30 -17.81
C LYS A 261 14.12 -16.76 -17.89
N ASN A 262 13.89 -15.57 -17.35
CA ASN A 262 12.55 -14.98 -17.22
C ASN A 262 11.54 -15.99 -16.65
N LEU A 263 11.91 -16.62 -15.51
CA LEU A 263 11.09 -17.65 -14.88
C LEU A 263 9.69 -17.12 -14.59
N PRO A 264 8.60 -17.77 -15.03
CA PRO A 264 7.23 -17.33 -14.71
C PRO A 264 7.04 -17.10 -13.22
N TYR A 265 6.41 -16.00 -12.86
CA TYR A 265 6.36 -15.51 -11.47
C TYR A 265 5.73 -16.52 -10.49
N ASP A 266 4.73 -17.26 -10.91
CA ASP A 266 4.15 -18.35 -10.11
C ASP A 266 5.16 -19.46 -9.83
N ARG A 267 5.97 -19.85 -10.82
CA ARG A 267 7.05 -20.85 -10.66
C ARG A 267 8.18 -20.33 -9.80
N PHE A 268 8.55 -19.06 -9.99
CA PHE A 268 9.53 -18.37 -9.16
C PHE A 268 9.13 -18.41 -7.67
N VAL A 269 7.88 -18.09 -7.36
CA VAL A 269 7.39 -18.10 -5.98
C VAL A 269 7.22 -19.51 -5.44
N ARG A 270 6.81 -20.46 -6.25
CA ARG A 270 6.74 -21.89 -5.84
C ARG A 270 8.09 -22.43 -5.44
N ALA A 271 9.16 -22.14 -6.20
CA ALA A 271 10.52 -22.56 -5.84
C ALA A 271 10.98 -21.96 -4.51
N LEU A 272 10.68 -20.69 -4.24
CA LEU A 272 11.00 -20.03 -2.97
C LEU A 272 10.25 -20.62 -1.77
N LEU A 273 8.99 -21.03 -1.96
CA LEU A 273 8.14 -21.55 -0.87
C LEU A 273 8.23 -23.07 -0.67
N ASN A 274 8.65 -23.81 -1.67
CA ASN A 274 8.82 -25.26 -1.62
C ASN A 274 10.09 -25.69 -2.38
N PRO A 275 11.27 -25.35 -1.87
CA PRO A 275 12.51 -25.83 -2.45
C PRO A 275 12.58 -27.37 -2.33
N THR A 276 12.84 -28.07 -3.44
CA THR A 276 12.75 -29.54 -3.53
C THR A 276 14.00 -30.20 -4.09
N GLY A 277 14.96 -29.43 -4.57
CA GLY A 277 16.17 -29.97 -5.25
C GLY A 277 17.44 -29.20 -4.91
N ASP A 278 18.55 -29.79 -5.31
CA ASP A 278 19.87 -29.16 -5.25
C ASP A 278 19.89 -27.89 -6.11
N GLY A 279 20.32 -26.78 -5.53
CA GLY A 279 20.33 -25.48 -6.19
C GLY A 279 19.05 -24.67 -6.02
N ASP A 280 18.02 -25.22 -5.39
CA ASP A 280 16.80 -24.49 -5.05
C ASP A 280 17.06 -23.41 -3.98
N PRO A 281 16.22 -22.35 -3.92
CA PRO A 281 16.43 -21.19 -3.07
C PRO A 281 16.01 -21.40 -1.60
N GLU A 282 16.55 -22.45 -0.95
CA GLU A 282 16.24 -22.78 0.45
C GLU A 282 16.47 -21.61 1.42
N GLY A 283 17.47 -20.78 1.12
CA GLY A 283 17.84 -19.65 1.96
C GLY A 283 16.70 -18.67 2.24
N PHE A 284 15.69 -18.60 1.38
CA PHE A 284 14.52 -17.78 1.62
C PHE A 284 13.70 -18.20 2.86
N LEU A 285 13.63 -19.51 3.13
CA LEU A 285 12.88 -20.08 4.25
C LEU A 285 13.70 -20.24 5.53
N LEU A 286 15.04 -20.18 5.47
CA LEU A 286 15.89 -20.41 6.63
C LEU A 286 15.84 -19.27 7.66
N GLY A 287 15.39 -18.10 7.24
CA GLY A 287 15.30 -16.94 8.12
C GLY A 287 16.66 -16.34 8.50
N VAL A 288 16.63 -15.33 9.35
CA VAL A 288 17.82 -14.68 9.90
C VAL A 288 18.01 -15.15 11.33
N ASN A 289 19.18 -15.71 11.63
CA ASN A 289 19.53 -16.04 13.01
C ASN A 289 20.05 -14.80 13.73
N TRP A 290 19.42 -14.46 14.84
CA TRP A 290 19.81 -13.33 15.70
C TRP A 290 20.83 -13.78 16.75
N ARG A 291 21.67 -12.85 17.18
CA ARG A 291 22.53 -13.07 18.35
C ARG A 291 21.69 -12.96 19.62
N GLY A 292 21.85 -13.93 20.54
CA GLY A 292 21.17 -13.95 21.83
C GLY A 292 19.88 -14.79 21.82
N ASP A 293 19.07 -14.60 22.84
CA ASP A 293 17.81 -15.33 23.01
C ASP A 293 16.82 -14.98 21.90
N VAL A 294 16.36 -15.99 21.21
CA VAL A 294 15.39 -15.86 20.11
C VAL A 294 14.00 -15.90 20.70
N ASN A 295 13.27 -14.79 20.61
CA ASN A 295 11.87 -14.80 20.99
C ASN A 295 11.00 -15.56 19.96
N ALA A 296 9.77 -15.87 20.34
CA ALA A 296 8.86 -16.66 19.52
C ALA A 296 8.59 -16.05 18.12
N SER A 297 8.72 -14.73 17.98
CA SER A 297 8.53 -14.01 16.71
C SER A 297 9.73 -14.11 15.77
N GLN A 298 10.87 -14.56 16.25
CA GLN A 298 12.15 -14.61 15.52
C GLN A 298 12.57 -16.03 15.12
N THR A 299 11.76 -17.05 15.42
CA THR A 299 12.04 -18.42 14.96
C THR A 299 12.03 -18.50 13.43
N ALA A 300 12.84 -19.37 12.85
CA ALA A 300 12.94 -19.51 11.39
C ALA A 300 11.57 -19.74 10.73
N VAL A 301 10.74 -20.61 11.31
CA VAL A 301 9.40 -20.90 10.77
C VAL A 301 8.48 -19.68 10.84
N MET A 302 8.57 -18.86 11.88
CA MET A 302 7.79 -17.63 12.00
C MET A 302 8.28 -16.57 11.01
N GLN A 303 9.60 -16.45 10.82
CA GLN A 303 10.18 -15.55 9.81
C GLN A 303 9.77 -15.98 8.40
N ALA A 304 9.76 -17.27 8.08
CA ALA A 304 9.27 -17.78 6.79
C ALA A 304 7.82 -17.36 6.54
N ALA A 305 6.95 -17.47 7.55
CA ALA A 305 5.55 -17.03 7.45
C ALA A 305 5.43 -15.50 7.28
N GLN A 306 6.16 -14.73 8.08
CA GLN A 306 6.17 -13.25 8.00
C GLN A 306 6.65 -12.77 6.63
N ASN A 307 7.78 -13.29 6.15
CA ASN A 307 8.37 -12.91 4.88
C ASN A 307 7.48 -13.31 3.70
N SER A 308 6.99 -14.55 3.69
CA SER A 308 6.07 -15.02 2.64
C SER A 308 4.79 -14.16 2.57
N ALA A 309 4.17 -13.88 3.71
CA ALA A 309 2.97 -13.03 3.77
C ALA A 309 3.26 -11.60 3.32
N GLN A 310 4.37 -11.02 3.76
CA GLN A 310 4.73 -9.63 3.42
C GLN A 310 5.12 -9.49 1.96
N VAL A 311 5.96 -10.42 1.47
CA VAL A 311 6.47 -10.36 0.10
C VAL A 311 5.38 -10.68 -0.91
N PHE A 312 4.63 -11.75 -0.73
CA PHE A 312 3.73 -12.24 -1.77
C PHE A 312 2.27 -11.78 -1.62
N LEU A 313 1.83 -11.40 -0.43
CA LEU A 313 0.46 -11.00 -0.17
C LEU A 313 0.32 -9.56 0.36
N ALA A 314 1.41 -8.85 0.57
CA ALA A 314 1.45 -7.53 1.22
C ALA A 314 0.72 -7.55 2.59
N VAL A 315 0.89 -8.62 3.35
CA VAL A 315 0.34 -8.79 4.70
C VAL A 315 1.48 -8.77 5.70
N ASN A 316 1.51 -7.76 6.56
CA ASN A 316 2.51 -7.68 7.63
C ASN A 316 2.03 -8.45 8.86
N LEU A 317 2.69 -9.55 9.19
CA LEU A 317 2.42 -10.38 10.35
C LEU A 317 3.40 -10.17 11.52
N LYS A 318 4.32 -9.21 11.45
CA LYS A 318 5.33 -9.02 12.51
C LYS A 318 4.70 -8.80 13.89
N CYS A 319 3.69 -7.95 14.01
CA CYS A 319 2.99 -7.77 15.26
C CYS A 319 2.19 -9.03 15.67
N ASN A 320 1.64 -9.75 14.67
CA ASN A 320 0.80 -10.92 14.89
C ASN A 320 1.58 -12.16 15.30
N SER A 321 2.88 -12.18 15.16
CA SER A 321 3.73 -13.24 15.70
C SER A 321 3.90 -13.16 17.23
N CYS A 322 3.49 -12.06 17.86
CA CYS A 322 3.59 -11.81 19.29
C CYS A 322 2.21 -11.63 19.95
N HIS A 323 1.29 -10.95 19.30
CA HIS A 323 -0.06 -10.65 19.81
C HIS A 323 -1.05 -10.37 18.66
N ASP A 324 -2.33 -10.27 18.97
CA ASP A 324 -3.34 -9.85 18.01
C ASP A 324 -3.07 -8.41 17.52
N SER A 325 -3.24 -8.15 16.23
CA SER A 325 -3.02 -6.80 15.68
C SER A 325 -4.02 -5.80 16.24
N PHE A 326 -3.52 -4.62 16.63
CA PHE A 326 -4.37 -3.49 17.06
C PHE A 326 -4.92 -2.68 15.87
N ILE A 327 -4.28 -2.81 14.70
CA ILE A 327 -4.57 -1.99 13.52
C ILE A 327 -5.11 -2.78 12.33
N SER A 328 -5.15 -4.12 12.43
CA SER A 328 -5.58 -4.99 11.35
C SER A 328 -6.48 -6.13 11.87
N LYS A 329 -7.09 -6.87 10.94
CA LYS A 329 -7.91 -8.04 11.29
C LYS A 329 -7.11 -9.26 11.75
N TRP A 330 -5.78 -9.25 11.54
CA TRP A 330 -4.93 -10.41 11.75
C TRP A 330 -4.67 -10.66 13.23
N LYS A 331 -4.68 -11.92 13.61
CA LYS A 331 -4.51 -12.38 14.98
C LYS A 331 -3.23 -13.20 15.14
N LEU A 332 -2.82 -13.42 16.37
CA LEU A 332 -1.73 -14.33 16.73
C LEU A 332 -1.91 -15.70 16.07
N ALA A 333 -3.12 -16.26 16.16
CA ALA A 333 -3.45 -17.55 15.57
C ALA A 333 -3.28 -17.60 14.04
N ASP A 334 -3.46 -16.48 13.33
CA ASP A 334 -3.27 -16.42 11.87
C ASP A 334 -1.79 -16.50 11.51
N ALA A 335 -0.90 -15.81 12.27
CA ALA A 335 0.54 -15.86 12.06
C ALA A 335 1.08 -17.28 12.33
N TYR A 336 0.69 -17.89 13.44
CA TYR A 336 1.09 -19.26 13.77
C TYR A 336 0.47 -20.30 12.83
N GLY A 337 -0.78 -20.08 12.39
CA GLY A 337 -1.44 -20.92 11.39
C GLY A 337 -0.65 -20.98 10.09
N LEU A 338 -0.16 -19.82 9.60
CA LEU A 338 0.70 -19.79 8.43
C LEU A 338 2.09 -20.36 8.70
N ALA A 339 2.70 -20.09 9.89
CA ALA A 339 3.99 -20.64 10.27
C ALA A 339 3.98 -22.17 10.32
N SER A 340 2.83 -22.78 10.65
CA SER A 340 2.68 -24.24 10.69
C SER A 340 2.88 -24.91 9.33
N PHE A 341 2.76 -24.20 8.22
CA PHE A 341 3.10 -24.72 6.89
C PHE A 341 4.61 -24.93 6.69
N TYR A 342 5.45 -24.29 7.50
CA TYR A 342 6.90 -24.35 7.45
C TYR A 342 7.53 -25.14 8.60
N SER A 343 6.70 -25.71 9.47
CA SER A 343 7.15 -26.45 10.67
C SER A 343 6.88 -27.95 10.56
N GLU A 344 7.89 -28.75 10.91
CA GLU A 344 7.74 -30.19 11.08
C GLU A 344 6.89 -30.53 12.32
N LYS A 345 7.14 -29.77 13.39
CA LYS A 345 6.50 -29.99 14.69
C LYS A 345 5.29 -29.09 14.88
N PRO A 346 4.29 -29.55 15.63
CA PRO A 346 3.22 -28.66 16.07
C PRO A 346 3.79 -27.43 16.79
N LEU A 347 3.25 -26.26 16.49
CA LEU A 347 3.69 -25.00 17.10
C LEU A 347 2.75 -24.65 18.27
N GLU A 348 3.33 -24.37 19.43
CA GLU A 348 2.58 -23.76 20.51
C GLU A 348 2.43 -22.26 20.27
N LEU A 349 1.23 -21.71 20.50
CA LEU A 349 1.02 -20.26 20.47
C LEU A 349 1.71 -19.62 21.67
N VAL A 350 2.64 -18.70 21.38
CA VAL A 350 3.35 -17.92 22.40
C VAL A 350 2.91 -16.47 22.27
N ARG A 351 2.40 -15.88 23.35
CA ARG A 351 1.90 -14.51 23.37
C ARG A 351 2.84 -13.63 24.19
N CYS A 352 3.50 -12.67 23.56
CA CYS A 352 4.47 -11.79 24.25
C CYS A 352 5.47 -12.61 25.08
N ASP A 353 6.05 -13.62 24.43
CA ASP A 353 7.02 -14.58 25.01
C ASP A 353 6.49 -15.49 26.14
N VAL A 354 5.16 -15.49 26.38
CA VAL A 354 4.51 -16.39 27.32
C VAL A 354 3.78 -17.51 26.57
N PRO A 355 4.14 -18.79 26.80
CA PRO A 355 3.41 -19.93 26.25
C PRO A 355 1.94 -19.94 26.68
N THR A 356 1.06 -20.27 25.76
CA THR A 356 -0.41 -20.25 26.03
C THR A 356 -0.99 -21.63 26.33
N GLY A 357 -0.22 -22.70 26.17
CA GLY A 357 -0.70 -24.09 26.25
C GLY A 357 -1.58 -24.51 25.06
N LYS A 358 -1.72 -23.66 24.02
CA LYS A 358 -2.56 -23.94 22.85
C LYS A 358 -1.71 -24.23 21.63
N THR A 359 -2.01 -25.29 20.92
CA THR A 359 -1.36 -25.66 19.67
C THR A 359 -1.98 -24.92 18.50
N ALA A 360 -1.15 -24.41 17.59
CA ALA A 360 -1.59 -23.78 16.36
C ALA A 360 -2.16 -24.83 15.40
N VAL A 361 -3.23 -24.45 14.72
CA VAL A 361 -3.79 -25.22 13.61
C VAL A 361 -3.24 -24.65 12.30
N ALA A 362 -2.72 -25.52 11.41
CA ALA A 362 -2.24 -25.11 10.10
C ALA A 362 -3.39 -24.45 9.31
N ARG A 363 -3.24 -23.14 9.04
CA ARG A 363 -4.29 -22.36 8.43
C ARG A 363 -3.70 -21.29 7.50
N PHE A 364 -4.13 -21.27 6.27
CA PHE A 364 -3.77 -20.21 5.35
C PHE A 364 -4.52 -18.90 5.69
N LEU A 365 -3.92 -17.78 5.36
CA LEU A 365 -4.50 -16.43 5.65
C LEU A 365 -5.85 -16.20 4.96
N TYR A 366 -6.11 -16.93 3.89
CA TYR A 366 -7.34 -16.92 3.10
C TYR A 366 -7.88 -18.34 3.01
N PRO A 367 -8.59 -18.81 4.04
CA PRO A 367 -9.02 -20.20 4.15
C PRO A 367 -9.97 -20.63 3.03
N GLU A 368 -10.62 -19.69 2.35
CA GLU A 368 -11.44 -19.95 1.17
C GLU A 368 -10.67 -20.54 -0.01
N LEU A 369 -9.33 -20.40 -0.04
CA LEU A 369 -8.47 -21.02 -1.04
C LEU A 369 -8.11 -22.46 -0.74
N GLY A 370 -8.37 -22.92 0.48
CA GLY A 370 -8.06 -24.25 0.96
C GLY A 370 -7.10 -24.28 2.15
N GLY A 371 -6.62 -25.45 2.48
CA GLY A 371 -5.74 -25.68 3.63
C GLY A 371 -5.03 -27.04 3.53
N VAL A 372 -4.40 -27.41 4.62
CA VAL A 372 -3.69 -28.67 4.81
C VAL A 372 -3.94 -29.18 6.22
N ALA A 373 -3.90 -30.48 6.45
CA ALA A 373 -3.97 -31.04 7.79
C ALA A 373 -2.76 -30.58 8.63
N THR A 374 -3.00 -30.29 9.92
CA THR A 374 -1.96 -29.76 10.81
C THR A 374 -0.82 -30.77 11.01
N ASP A 375 -1.12 -32.06 11.00
CA ASP A 375 -0.21 -33.20 11.15
C ASP A 375 0.38 -33.72 9.83
N ALA A 376 0.05 -33.09 8.68
CA ALA A 376 0.62 -33.45 7.40
C ALA A 376 2.16 -33.32 7.39
N PRO A 377 2.87 -34.13 6.60
CA PRO A 377 4.32 -34.02 6.44
C PRO A 377 4.75 -32.61 5.96
N LEU A 378 5.93 -32.16 6.38
CA LEU A 378 6.44 -30.83 6.00
C LEU A 378 6.46 -30.59 4.49
N LYS A 379 6.85 -31.63 3.72
CA LYS A 379 6.85 -31.58 2.26
C LYS A 379 5.47 -31.22 1.70
N GLU A 380 4.44 -31.90 2.16
CA GLU A 380 3.04 -31.66 1.76
C GLU A 380 2.58 -30.26 2.18
N LYS A 381 2.89 -29.84 3.42
CA LYS A 381 2.56 -28.51 3.92
C LYS A 381 3.17 -27.42 3.03
N ARG A 382 4.45 -27.51 2.67
CA ARG A 382 5.14 -26.54 1.79
C ARG A 382 4.57 -26.55 0.38
N GLU A 383 4.29 -27.73 -0.18
CA GLU A 383 3.66 -27.85 -1.50
C GLU A 383 2.28 -27.18 -1.53
N VAL A 384 1.46 -27.44 -0.51
CA VAL A 384 0.15 -26.80 -0.37
C VAL A 384 0.31 -25.29 -0.17
N ALA A 385 1.24 -24.82 0.67
CA ALA A 385 1.53 -23.39 0.81
C ALA A 385 1.84 -22.75 -0.55
N ALA A 386 2.81 -23.33 -1.29
CA ALA A 386 3.20 -22.82 -2.60
C ALA A 386 2.01 -22.74 -3.57
N ARG A 387 1.15 -23.76 -3.58
CA ARG A 387 -0.08 -23.78 -4.38
C ARG A 387 -1.08 -22.72 -3.98
N LEU A 388 -1.31 -22.52 -2.67
CA LEU A 388 -2.29 -21.53 -2.15
C LEU A 388 -1.81 -20.08 -2.40
N PHE A 389 -0.52 -19.82 -2.23
CA PHE A 389 0.04 -18.50 -2.54
C PHE A 389 -0.11 -18.18 -4.02
N THR A 390 0.19 -19.11 -4.91
CA THR A 390 0.22 -18.90 -6.37
C THR A 390 -1.07 -19.29 -7.09
N SER A 391 -2.15 -19.58 -6.34
CA SER A 391 -3.44 -19.91 -6.94
C SER A 391 -3.94 -18.80 -7.84
N PRO A 392 -4.48 -19.10 -9.03
CA PRO A 392 -5.15 -18.10 -9.88
C PRO A 392 -6.30 -17.37 -9.16
N GLU A 393 -6.93 -18.02 -8.19
CA GLU A 393 -7.98 -17.44 -7.35
C GLU A 393 -7.45 -16.49 -6.28
N ASN A 394 -6.13 -16.48 -6.06
CA ASN A 394 -5.49 -15.62 -5.08
C ASN A 394 -5.16 -14.24 -5.67
N GLY A 395 -6.16 -13.40 -5.81
CA GLY A 395 -5.95 -12.03 -6.34
C GLY A 395 -5.07 -11.14 -5.46
N ARG A 396 -4.82 -11.50 -4.19
CA ARG A 396 -3.84 -10.78 -3.35
C ARG A 396 -2.43 -10.95 -3.91
N PHE A 397 -2.07 -12.17 -4.29
CA PHE A 397 -0.78 -12.48 -4.90
C PHE A 397 -0.55 -11.63 -6.15
N THR A 398 -1.48 -11.69 -7.11
CA THR A 398 -1.37 -10.95 -8.36
C THR A 398 -1.33 -9.43 -8.15
N ARG A 399 -2.25 -8.88 -7.34
CA ARG A 399 -2.31 -7.44 -7.08
C ARG A 399 -1.07 -6.93 -6.36
N THR A 400 -0.50 -7.71 -5.44
CA THR A 400 0.72 -7.34 -4.72
C THR A 400 1.88 -7.18 -5.68
N PHE A 401 2.09 -8.12 -6.58
CA PHE A 401 3.13 -8.05 -7.59
C PHE A 401 2.93 -6.87 -8.54
N VAL A 402 1.76 -6.77 -9.17
CA VAL A 402 1.44 -5.70 -10.11
C VAL A 402 1.63 -4.32 -9.46
N ASN A 403 1.16 -4.13 -8.23
CA ASN A 403 1.30 -2.86 -7.53
C ASN A 403 2.76 -2.48 -7.24
N ARG A 404 3.63 -3.47 -7.00
CA ARG A 404 5.08 -3.22 -6.81
C ARG A 404 5.76 -2.80 -8.09
N ILE A 405 5.52 -3.54 -9.18
CA ILE A 405 6.08 -3.19 -10.49
C ILE A 405 5.54 -1.82 -10.94
N TRP A 406 4.25 -1.57 -10.75
CA TRP A 406 3.68 -0.25 -11.01
C TRP A 406 4.39 0.85 -10.22
N LYS A 407 4.62 0.62 -8.92
CA LYS A 407 5.37 1.58 -8.10
C LYS A 407 6.79 1.80 -8.61
N GLN A 408 7.47 0.76 -9.04
CA GLN A 408 8.83 0.84 -9.58
C GLN A 408 8.88 1.71 -10.83
N LEU A 409 7.94 1.51 -11.77
CA LEU A 409 7.91 2.23 -13.04
C LEU A 409 7.34 3.66 -12.93
N PHE A 410 6.38 3.89 -12.04
CA PHE A 410 5.67 5.17 -11.93
C PHE A 410 5.95 5.92 -10.62
N GLY A 411 6.88 5.44 -9.80
CA GLY A 411 7.26 6.05 -8.52
C GLY A 411 6.22 5.91 -7.42
N ARG A 412 4.95 5.62 -7.75
CA ARG A 412 3.83 5.47 -6.80
C ARG A 412 2.97 4.28 -7.18
N GLY A 413 2.66 3.42 -6.19
CA GLY A 413 1.74 2.30 -6.40
C GLY A 413 0.29 2.75 -6.56
N LEU A 414 -0.53 1.95 -7.21
CA LEU A 414 -1.98 2.12 -7.27
C LEU A 414 -2.59 2.02 -5.87
N VAL A 415 -1.98 1.22 -5.01
CA VAL A 415 -2.31 1.10 -3.59
C VAL A 415 -1.07 1.48 -2.79
N LEU A 416 -1.20 2.47 -1.90
CA LEU A 416 -0.09 2.94 -1.07
C LEU A 416 0.25 1.91 0.00
N ALA A 417 1.55 1.67 0.21
CA ALA A 417 2.04 0.83 1.30
C ALA A 417 1.65 1.45 2.65
N GLY A 418 1.10 0.63 3.56
CA GLY A 418 0.59 1.07 4.86
C GLY A 418 -0.91 1.29 4.89
N ILE A 419 -1.58 1.44 3.76
CA ILE A 419 -3.01 1.29 3.66
C ILE A 419 -3.26 -0.20 3.36
N GLN A 420 -3.60 -0.98 4.38
CA GLN A 420 -4.35 -2.19 4.11
C GLN A 420 -5.49 -1.77 3.19
N LEU A 421 -5.73 -2.53 2.11
CA LEU A 421 -6.80 -2.28 1.13
C LEU A 421 -8.17 -2.16 1.83
N ARG A 422 -8.36 -1.08 2.55
CA ARG A 422 -9.64 -0.64 3.08
C ARG A 422 -10.13 0.43 2.13
N GLY A 423 -11.21 0.09 1.46
CA GLY A 423 -12.08 0.90 0.63
C GLY A 423 -11.80 2.38 0.45
N THR A 424 -10.73 2.73 -0.20
CA THR A 424 -10.59 4.06 -0.77
C THR A 424 -10.77 3.94 -2.27
N ARG A 425 -11.82 4.59 -2.78
CA ARG A 425 -11.88 4.89 -4.21
C ARG A 425 -10.55 5.53 -4.59
N LEU A 426 -9.89 4.96 -5.59
CA LEU A 426 -8.72 5.52 -6.21
C LEU A 426 -9.03 6.96 -6.64
N ARG A 427 -8.74 7.93 -5.78
CA ARG A 427 -8.49 9.29 -6.23
C ARG A 427 -6.99 9.34 -6.44
N CYS A 428 -6.55 9.15 -7.66
CA CYS A 428 -5.24 9.54 -8.08
C CYS A 428 -5.21 11.08 -8.02
N PRO A 429 -4.53 11.72 -7.07
CA PRO A 429 -4.28 13.14 -7.21
C PRO A 429 -3.30 13.26 -8.38
N LEU A 430 -3.74 13.87 -9.46
CA LEU A 430 -2.84 14.37 -10.47
C LEU A 430 -1.81 15.28 -9.77
N PRO A 431 -0.51 15.19 -10.09
CA PRO A 431 0.45 16.15 -9.59
C PRO A 431 -0.05 17.54 -9.97
N ALA A 432 -0.07 18.46 -9.02
CA ALA A 432 -0.24 19.86 -9.31
C ALA A 432 0.82 20.23 -10.34
N SER A 433 0.40 20.81 -11.45
CA SER A 433 1.30 21.37 -12.46
C SER A 433 1.94 22.61 -11.86
N ASP A 434 3.09 22.44 -11.20
CA ASP A 434 4.01 23.54 -10.98
C ASP A 434 4.72 23.76 -12.31
N HIS A 435 4.20 24.71 -13.07
CA HIS A 435 4.96 25.38 -14.12
C HIS A 435 5.44 26.72 -13.60
N PRO A 436 6.75 27.04 -13.73
CA PRO A 436 7.17 28.42 -13.92
C PRO A 436 6.91 28.86 -15.35
#